data_36adbaa917161dbdb150597c0aa79d1b
#
_entry.id   36adbaa917161dbdb150597c0aa79d1b
#
_cell.length_a   1.000
_cell.length_b   1.000
_cell.length_c   1.000
_cell.angle_alpha   90.00
_cell.angle_beta   90.00
_cell.angle_gamma   90.00
#
_symmetry.space_group_name_H-M   'P 1'
#
loop_
_entity.id
_entity.type
_entity.pdbx_description
1 polymer ?
#
loop_
_entity_poly.entity_id
_entity_poly.type
_entity_poly.pdbx_seq_one_letter_code
_entity_poly.pdbx_strand_id
1 'polypeptide(L)'
;MLGASPAQAAEIEEIPFPEKVTSGKQRLPLHGLGLLRYRVFFRGYAGGLYLPENLPASRTLEDVPKALELYYFWNIEGRFFGEAADELLEQNHPPERVAAIRQRLDRLNTLYRDVKVGDRYRLTYIPGEGTTLSHNGKALGTIPGADFATDYFGIWLGAKPLNDAFRDQMLSGR
;
A
#
# COMPACT_ATOMS: atom_id res chain seq x y z
N MET A 1 -34.81 -19.76 0.61
CA MET A 1 -33.37 -19.70 0.86
C MET A 1 -32.79 -18.69 -0.12
N LEU A 2 -32.52 -17.48 0.36
CA LEU A 2 -31.87 -16.45 -0.45
C LEU A 2 -30.36 -16.70 -0.36
N GLY A 3 -29.78 -17.22 -1.45
CA GLY A 3 -28.35 -17.40 -1.58
C GLY A 3 -27.66 -16.02 -1.55
N ALA A 4 -26.78 -15.79 -0.59
CA ALA A 4 -25.91 -14.65 -0.64
C ALA A 4 -25.02 -14.81 -1.88
N SER A 5 -25.16 -13.92 -2.87
CA SER A 5 -24.21 -13.80 -3.97
C SER A 5 -22.82 -13.60 -3.38
N PRO A 6 -21.79 -14.31 -3.85
CA PRO A 6 -20.43 -14.01 -3.46
C PRO A 6 -20.14 -12.55 -3.79
N ALA A 7 -19.61 -11.81 -2.81
CA ALA A 7 -19.17 -10.44 -3.04
C ALA A 7 -18.21 -10.46 -4.24
N GLN A 8 -18.61 -9.77 -5.31
CA GLN A 8 -17.85 -9.74 -6.55
C GLN A 8 -16.52 -9.05 -6.27
N ALA A 9 -15.43 -9.80 -6.35
CA ALA A 9 -14.08 -9.26 -6.23
C ALA A 9 -13.70 -8.61 -7.56
N ALA A 10 -13.04 -7.45 -7.49
CA ALA A 10 -12.40 -6.89 -8.68
C ALA A 10 -11.09 -7.64 -8.95
N GLU A 11 -10.70 -7.78 -10.20
CA GLU A 11 -9.55 -8.57 -10.59
C GLU A 11 -8.59 -7.78 -11.46
N ILE A 12 -7.29 -8.01 -11.28
CA ILE A 12 -6.24 -7.62 -12.21
C ILE A 12 -5.31 -8.81 -12.43
N GLU A 13 -5.05 -9.17 -13.69
CA GLU A 13 -4.26 -10.35 -14.05
C GLU A 13 -4.76 -11.64 -13.35
N GLU A 14 -6.08 -11.81 -13.24
CA GLU A 14 -6.76 -12.91 -12.55
C GLU A 14 -6.51 -12.94 -11.02
N ILE A 15 -5.90 -11.89 -10.45
CA ILE A 15 -5.70 -11.75 -9.01
C ILE A 15 -6.89 -11.00 -8.41
N PRO A 16 -7.69 -11.64 -7.53
CA PRO A 16 -8.83 -10.99 -6.91
C PRO A 16 -8.41 -10.03 -5.80
N PHE A 17 -9.04 -8.87 -5.76
CA PHE A 17 -8.95 -7.90 -4.67
C PHE A 17 -10.34 -7.70 -4.06
N PRO A 18 -10.46 -7.65 -2.71
CA PRO A 18 -11.73 -7.40 -2.07
C PRO A 18 -12.33 -6.05 -2.53
N GLU A 19 -13.65 -5.99 -2.70
CA GLU A 19 -14.34 -4.73 -3.03
C GLU A 19 -14.21 -3.66 -1.93
N LYS A 20 -13.87 -4.07 -0.73
CA LYS A 20 -13.63 -3.19 0.42
C LYS A 20 -12.72 -3.85 1.43
N VAL A 21 -11.99 -3.03 2.17
CA VAL A 21 -11.26 -3.46 3.37
C VAL A 21 -11.84 -2.76 4.60
N THR A 22 -11.72 -3.40 5.75
CA THR A 22 -12.21 -2.86 7.03
C THR A 22 -11.06 -2.77 8.02
N SER A 23 -10.94 -1.63 8.71
CA SER A 23 -10.02 -1.43 9.81
C SER A 23 -10.77 -0.71 10.94
N GLY A 24 -11.00 -1.40 12.05
CA GLY A 24 -11.87 -0.90 13.12
C GLY A 24 -13.25 -0.55 12.58
N LYS A 25 -13.66 0.71 12.73
CA LYS A 25 -14.94 1.24 12.23
C LYS A 25 -14.85 1.77 10.78
N GLN A 26 -13.65 1.85 10.21
CA GLN A 26 -13.44 2.35 8.86
C GLN A 26 -13.71 1.26 7.82
N ARG A 27 -14.51 1.60 6.82
CA ARG A 27 -14.77 0.76 5.64
C ARG A 27 -14.27 1.53 4.43
N LEU A 28 -13.28 0.99 3.76
CA LEU A 28 -12.65 1.61 2.61
C LEU A 28 -12.97 0.80 1.36
N PRO A 29 -13.79 1.31 0.45
CA PRO A 29 -14.03 0.66 -0.84
C PRO A 29 -12.76 0.69 -1.71
N LEU A 30 -12.68 -0.28 -2.60
CA LEU A 30 -11.62 -0.36 -3.60
C LEU A 30 -11.79 0.81 -4.59
N HIS A 31 -10.76 1.64 -4.66
CA HIS A 31 -10.71 2.81 -5.55
C HIS A 31 -10.09 2.45 -6.90
N GLY A 32 -8.92 1.84 -6.92
CA GLY A 32 -8.20 1.52 -8.14
C GLY A 32 -7.32 0.28 -8.01
N LEU A 33 -7.02 -0.32 -9.16
CA LEU A 33 -6.12 -1.45 -9.30
C LEU A 33 -4.92 -1.06 -10.16
N GLY A 34 -3.76 -1.60 -9.86
CA GLY A 34 -2.54 -1.37 -10.63
C GLY A 34 -1.68 -2.62 -10.74
N LEU A 35 -0.93 -2.69 -11.83
CA LEU A 35 0.07 -3.74 -12.06
C LEU A 35 1.43 -3.09 -12.23
N LEU A 36 2.34 -3.34 -11.32
CA LEU A 36 3.73 -2.95 -11.47
C LEU A 36 4.44 -3.96 -12.36
N ARG A 37 4.93 -3.47 -13.50
CA ARG A 37 5.77 -4.23 -14.41
C ARG A 37 7.23 -3.82 -14.24
N TYR A 38 8.08 -4.79 -14.01
CA TYR A 38 9.53 -4.61 -14.05
C TYR A 38 10.02 -5.04 -15.42
N ARG A 39 10.55 -4.11 -16.20
CA ARG A 39 10.77 -4.28 -17.64
C ARG A 39 9.47 -4.76 -18.33
N VAL A 40 9.38 -4.73 -19.63
CA VAL A 40 8.12 -4.96 -20.38
C VAL A 40 7.47 -6.33 -20.11
N PHE A 41 8.25 -7.33 -19.66
CA PHE A 41 7.82 -8.73 -19.59
C PHE A 41 7.63 -9.30 -18.18
N PHE A 42 8.08 -8.61 -17.12
CA PHE A 42 8.02 -9.17 -15.77
C PHE A 42 7.01 -8.43 -14.90
N ARG A 43 6.05 -9.18 -14.35
CA ARG A 43 5.11 -8.69 -13.33
C ARG A 43 5.86 -8.62 -12.00
N GLY A 44 5.92 -7.46 -11.37
CA GLY A 44 6.50 -7.29 -10.03
C GLY A 44 5.49 -7.61 -8.95
N TYR A 45 4.41 -6.84 -8.91
CA TYR A 45 3.26 -7.08 -8.04
C TYR A 45 2.00 -6.42 -8.61
N ALA A 46 0.83 -6.93 -8.19
CA ALA A 46 -0.45 -6.27 -8.39
C ALA A 46 -0.83 -5.51 -7.12
N GLY A 47 -1.54 -4.40 -7.28
CA GLY A 47 -1.95 -3.56 -6.16
C GLY A 47 -3.41 -3.14 -6.20
N GLY A 48 -4.01 -2.97 -5.01
CA GLY A 48 -5.33 -2.39 -4.81
C GLY A 48 -5.24 -1.21 -3.85
N LEU A 49 -5.74 -0.05 -4.29
CA LEU A 49 -5.86 1.16 -3.49
C LEU A 49 -7.29 1.29 -2.97
N TYR A 50 -7.42 1.49 -1.67
CA TYR A 50 -8.70 1.63 -0.97
C TYR A 50 -8.78 3.02 -0.34
N LEU A 51 -9.86 3.74 -0.62
CA LEU A 51 -10.09 5.11 -0.18
C LEU A 51 -11.53 5.29 0.33
N PRO A 52 -11.80 6.30 1.17
CA PRO A 52 -13.17 6.69 1.47
C PRO A 52 -13.97 7.00 0.19
N GLU A 53 -15.27 6.71 0.23
CA GLU A 53 -16.16 7.09 -0.88
C GLU A 53 -16.07 8.59 -1.16
N ASN A 54 -16.08 8.95 -2.44
CA ASN A 54 -16.05 10.34 -2.91
C ASN A 54 -14.79 11.15 -2.53
N LEU A 55 -13.73 10.51 -2.03
CA LEU A 55 -12.46 11.19 -1.85
C LEU A 55 -11.80 11.43 -3.21
N PRO A 56 -11.50 12.67 -3.60
CA PRO A 56 -10.72 12.92 -4.81
C PRO A 56 -9.33 12.28 -4.72
N ALA A 57 -8.89 11.64 -5.81
CA ALA A 57 -7.57 10.98 -5.85
C ALA A 57 -6.41 11.92 -5.52
N SER A 58 -6.54 13.21 -5.85
CA SER A 58 -5.54 14.25 -5.51
C SER A 58 -5.32 14.45 -4.01
N ARG A 59 -6.27 14.02 -3.18
CA ARG A 59 -6.22 14.13 -1.73
C ARG A 59 -5.75 12.87 -1.01
N THR A 60 -5.34 11.84 -1.75
CA THR A 60 -4.97 10.53 -1.18
C THR A 60 -3.84 10.62 -0.16
N LEU A 61 -2.88 11.52 -0.34
CA LEU A 61 -1.75 11.68 0.59
C LEU A 61 -2.01 12.63 1.76
N GLU A 62 -3.19 13.24 1.84
CA GLU A 62 -3.60 14.01 3.01
C GLU A 62 -3.85 13.10 4.23
N ASP A 63 -4.14 13.70 5.37
CA ASP A 63 -4.48 12.99 6.61
C ASP A 63 -5.88 12.37 6.54
N VAL A 64 -6.03 11.36 5.69
CA VAL A 64 -7.28 10.64 5.41
C VAL A 64 -7.05 9.14 5.50
N PRO A 65 -8.08 8.36 5.89
CA PRO A 65 -8.00 6.91 5.89
C PRO A 65 -7.66 6.39 4.48
N LYS A 66 -6.76 5.42 4.41
CA LYS A 66 -6.36 4.77 3.15
C LYS A 66 -5.77 3.40 3.39
N ALA A 67 -5.86 2.53 2.40
CA ALA A 67 -5.13 1.27 2.42
C ALA A 67 -4.56 0.95 1.03
N LEU A 68 -3.40 0.35 1.03
CA LEU A 68 -2.71 -0.16 -0.16
C LEU A 68 -2.39 -1.63 0.07
N GLU A 69 -2.97 -2.51 -0.75
CA GLU A 69 -2.67 -3.95 -0.73
C GLU A 69 -1.84 -4.32 -1.95
N LEU A 70 -0.77 -5.09 -1.73
CA LEU A 70 0.14 -5.55 -2.76
C LEU A 70 0.18 -7.09 -2.75
N TYR A 71 -0.04 -7.69 -3.92
CA TYR A 71 0.11 -9.12 -4.20
C TYR A 71 1.40 -9.38 -4.95
N TYR A 72 2.24 -10.29 -4.46
CA TYR A 72 3.57 -10.54 -5.00
C TYR A 72 3.60 -11.74 -5.94
N PHE A 73 4.23 -11.56 -7.11
CA PHE A 73 4.44 -12.62 -8.10
C PHE A 73 5.78 -13.33 -7.92
N TRP A 74 6.60 -12.91 -6.95
CA TRP A 74 7.94 -13.45 -6.71
C TRP A 74 8.19 -13.66 -5.22
N ASN A 75 9.13 -14.56 -4.91
CA ASN A 75 9.69 -14.66 -3.56
C ASN A 75 10.63 -13.49 -3.33
N ILE A 76 10.47 -12.76 -2.23
CA ILE A 76 11.29 -11.60 -1.87
C ILE A 76 11.67 -11.72 -0.40
N GLU A 77 12.95 -11.59 -0.10
CA GLU A 77 13.41 -11.54 1.29
C GLU A 77 12.97 -10.25 1.98
N GLY A 78 12.53 -10.35 3.24
CA GLY A 78 11.96 -9.22 3.98
C GLY A 78 12.85 -7.99 4.06
N ARG A 79 14.18 -8.17 4.13
CA ARG A 79 15.14 -7.07 4.18
C ARG A 79 15.07 -6.13 2.97
N PHE A 80 14.75 -6.64 1.79
CA PHE A 80 14.70 -5.82 0.58
C PHE A 80 13.57 -4.79 0.56
N PHE A 81 12.51 -5.00 1.34
CA PHE A 81 11.43 -4.01 1.45
C PHE A 81 11.92 -2.74 2.15
N GLY A 82 12.66 -2.90 3.26
CA GLY A 82 13.24 -1.78 3.98
C GLY A 82 14.32 -1.06 3.17
N GLU A 83 15.23 -1.81 2.55
CA GLU A 83 16.30 -1.24 1.71
C GLU A 83 15.72 -0.41 0.55
N ALA A 84 14.69 -0.93 -0.15
CA ALA A 84 14.05 -0.20 -1.25
C ALA A 84 13.28 1.03 -0.78
N ALA A 85 12.59 0.95 0.36
CA ALA A 85 11.88 2.09 0.93
C ALA A 85 12.85 3.20 1.37
N ASP A 86 13.96 2.83 2.02
CA ASP A 86 14.99 3.78 2.45
C ASP A 86 15.56 4.53 1.25
N GLU A 87 15.97 3.82 0.20
CA GLU A 87 16.52 4.41 -1.01
C GLU A 87 15.54 5.40 -1.67
N LEU A 88 14.27 5.03 -1.81
CA LEU A 88 13.26 5.88 -2.43
C LEU A 88 12.94 7.12 -1.58
N LEU A 89 12.88 6.98 -0.26
CA LEU A 89 12.64 8.10 0.64
C LEU A 89 13.82 9.08 0.63
N GLU A 90 15.06 8.58 0.61
CA GLU A 90 16.27 9.40 0.51
C GLU A 90 16.38 10.12 -0.85
N GLN A 91 15.94 9.50 -1.92
CA GLN A 91 15.88 10.14 -3.24
C GLN A 91 14.79 11.23 -3.34
N ASN A 92 13.68 11.06 -2.63
CA ASN A 92 12.49 11.88 -2.78
C ASN A 92 12.40 13.03 -1.77
N HIS A 93 13.12 12.95 -0.66
CA HIS A 93 13.02 13.91 0.44
C HIS A 93 14.37 14.44 0.86
N PRO A 94 14.43 15.67 1.39
CA PRO A 94 15.66 16.20 1.98
C PRO A 94 16.06 15.39 3.22
N PRO A 95 17.37 15.32 3.55
CA PRO A 95 17.89 14.49 4.65
C PRO A 95 17.23 14.73 6.01
N GLU A 96 16.89 15.98 6.32
CA GLU A 96 16.24 16.36 7.58
C GLU A 96 14.82 15.75 7.69
N ARG A 97 14.10 15.61 6.58
CA ARG A 97 12.78 14.98 6.56
C ARG A 97 12.88 13.47 6.78
N VAL A 98 13.83 12.82 6.14
CA VAL A 98 14.10 11.38 6.35
C VAL A 98 14.54 11.15 7.80
N ALA A 99 15.41 12.00 8.34
CA ALA A 99 15.86 11.92 9.73
C ALA A 99 14.70 12.04 10.73
N ALA A 100 13.70 12.90 10.45
CA ALA A 100 12.53 13.09 11.31
C ALA A 100 11.65 11.83 11.43
N ILE A 101 11.65 10.96 10.44
CA ILE A 101 10.87 9.71 10.44
C ILE A 101 11.74 8.46 10.66
N ARG A 102 13.07 8.58 10.74
CA ARG A 102 14.02 7.47 10.75
C ARG A 102 13.69 6.40 11.79
N GLN A 103 13.47 6.76 13.04
CA GLN A 103 13.15 5.80 14.09
C GLN A 103 11.88 4.98 13.79
N ARG A 104 10.86 5.64 13.22
CA ARG A 104 9.61 4.99 12.84
C ARG A 104 9.79 4.11 11.61
N LEU A 105 10.61 4.54 10.66
CA LEU A 105 10.96 3.76 9.48
C LEU A 105 11.74 2.49 9.85
N ASP A 106 12.74 2.60 10.73
CA ASP A 106 13.49 1.45 11.22
C ASP A 106 12.56 0.46 11.92
N ARG A 107 11.61 0.96 12.73
CA ARG A 107 10.61 0.09 13.37
C ARG A 107 9.75 -0.64 12.35
N LEU A 108 9.26 0.03 11.30
CA LEU A 108 8.50 -0.61 10.24
C LEU A 108 9.35 -1.67 9.53
N ASN A 109 10.61 -1.36 9.24
CA ASN A 109 11.52 -2.28 8.55
C ASN A 109 11.73 -3.59 9.33
N THR A 110 11.67 -3.57 10.66
CA THR A 110 11.75 -4.79 11.49
C THR A 110 10.51 -5.68 11.38
N LEU A 111 9.39 -5.16 10.90
CA LEU A 111 8.14 -5.91 10.77
C LEU A 111 8.08 -6.76 9.50
N TYR A 112 8.82 -6.39 8.46
CA TYR A 112 8.81 -7.13 7.21
C TYR A 112 9.31 -8.57 7.39
N ARG A 113 8.68 -9.46 6.67
CA ARG A 113 8.98 -10.89 6.57
C ARG A 113 9.26 -11.24 5.11
N ASP A 114 9.89 -12.38 4.88
CA ASP A 114 9.98 -12.94 3.54
C ASP A 114 8.59 -13.19 2.98
N VAL A 115 8.40 -12.85 1.72
CA VAL A 115 7.18 -13.15 0.98
C VAL A 115 7.44 -14.24 -0.05
N LYS A 116 6.42 -15.05 -0.27
CA LYS A 116 6.35 -16.05 -1.34
C LYS A 116 5.38 -15.59 -2.41
N VAL A 117 5.47 -16.20 -3.57
CA VAL A 117 4.45 -16.02 -4.63
C VAL A 117 3.07 -16.24 -4.04
N GLY A 118 2.19 -15.26 -4.23
CA GLY A 118 0.82 -15.28 -3.70
C GLY A 118 0.62 -14.58 -2.37
N ASP A 119 1.69 -14.25 -1.65
CA ASP A 119 1.60 -13.48 -0.42
C ASP A 119 1.17 -12.03 -0.69
N ARG A 120 0.58 -11.43 0.35
CA ARG A 120 0.10 -10.05 0.32
C ARG A 120 0.62 -9.26 1.51
N TYR A 121 1.10 -8.05 1.25
CA TYR A 121 1.20 -7.00 2.25
C TYR A 121 0.06 -6.00 2.09
N ARG A 122 -0.44 -5.50 3.21
CA ARG A 122 -1.35 -4.35 3.24
C ARG A 122 -0.84 -3.32 4.23
N LEU A 123 -0.77 -2.09 3.76
CA LEU A 123 -0.60 -0.91 4.60
C LEU A 123 -1.97 -0.26 4.77
N THR A 124 -2.40 -0.04 6.01
CA THR A 124 -3.66 0.63 6.32
C THR A 124 -3.38 1.80 7.24
N TYR A 125 -3.68 3.01 6.80
CA TYR A 125 -3.56 4.23 7.59
C TYR A 125 -4.92 4.69 8.08
N ILE A 126 -5.02 4.94 9.38
CA ILE A 126 -6.19 5.57 10.01
C ILE A 126 -5.71 6.80 10.78
N PRO A 127 -6.26 8.00 10.50
CA PRO A 127 -5.92 9.21 11.24
C PRO A 127 -6.04 9.02 12.76
N GLY A 128 -5.02 9.46 13.48
CA GLY A 128 -4.94 9.31 14.94
C GLY A 128 -4.48 7.94 15.45
N GLU A 129 -4.51 6.90 14.61
CA GLU A 129 -4.05 5.54 14.97
C GLU A 129 -2.67 5.23 14.38
N GLY A 130 -2.43 5.59 13.12
CA GLY A 130 -1.19 5.35 12.41
C GLY A 130 -1.32 4.37 11.24
N THR A 131 -0.17 3.92 10.73
CA THR A 131 -0.05 2.99 9.61
C THR A 131 0.19 1.57 10.11
N THR A 132 -0.73 0.66 9.86
CA THR A 132 -0.62 -0.76 10.20
C THR A 132 -0.11 -1.54 8.99
N LEU A 133 0.97 -2.31 9.17
CA LEU A 133 1.42 -3.31 8.21
C LEU A 133 0.79 -4.65 8.54
N SER A 134 0.15 -5.28 7.54
CA SER A 134 -0.41 -6.62 7.65
C SER A 134 0.17 -7.54 6.58
N HIS A 135 0.44 -8.80 6.94
CA HIS A 135 0.89 -9.85 6.04
C HIS A 135 -0.18 -10.94 5.97
N ASN A 136 -0.70 -11.21 4.79
CA ASN A 136 -1.78 -12.18 4.56
C ASN A 136 -2.97 -11.97 5.52
N GLY A 137 -3.36 -10.72 5.74
CA GLY A 137 -4.46 -10.34 6.62
C GLY A 137 -4.13 -10.27 8.11
N LYS A 138 -2.93 -10.67 8.54
CA LYS A 138 -2.48 -10.60 9.93
C LYS A 138 -1.68 -9.32 10.19
N ALA A 139 -2.15 -8.49 11.11
CA ALA A 139 -1.41 -7.28 11.53
C ALA A 139 -0.08 -7.65 12.19
N LEU A 140 0.99 -7.00 11.77
CA LEU A 140 2.35 -7.16 12.30
C LEU A 140 2.73 -6.04 13.27
N GLY A 141 2.23 -4.83 13.04
CA GLY A 141 2.47 -3.67 13.88
C GLY A 141 1.94 -2.39 13.28
N THR A 142 1.91 -1.33 14.10
CA THR A 142 1.41 -0.02 13.72
C THR A 142 2.45 1.05 14.01
N ILE A 143 2.66 1.95 13.05
CA ILE A 143 3.59 3.07 13.11
C ILE A 143 2.78 4.37 13.20
N PRO A 144 2.96 5.20 14.24
CA PRO A 144 2.20 6.43 14.40
C PRO A 144 2.66 7.54 13.45
N GLY A 145 1.77 8.50 13.21
CA GLY A 145 2.07 9.77 12.57
C GLY A 145 1.49 9.91 11.17
N ALA A 146 0.79 11.04 10.95
CA ALA A 146 0.26 11.41 9.64
C ALA A 146 1.39 11.77 8.66
N ASP A 147 2.45 12.42 9.13
CA ASP A 147 3.65 12.74 8.37
C ASP A 147 4.34 11.47 7.84
N PHE A 148 4.50 10.47 8.69
CA PHE A 148 5.03 9.17 8.29
C PHE A 148 4.17 8.52 7.21
N ALA A 149 2.85 8.51 7.39
CA ALA A 149 1.93 7.95 6.41
C ALA A 149 2.03 8.65 5.05
N THR A 150 2.07 9.98 5.04
CA THR A 150 2.23 10.78 3.81
C THR A 150 3.50 10.40 3.06
N ASP A 151 4.63 10.35 3.74
CA ASP A 151 5.91 10.05 3.12
C ASP A 151 5.98 8.59 2.64
N TYR A 152 5.51 7.65 3.46
CA TYR A 152 5.60 6.23 3.15
C TYR A 152 4.64 5.82 2.00
N PHE A 153 3.38 6.24 2.04
CA PHE A 153 2.45 6.01 0.91
C PHE A 153 2.89 6.76 -0.35
N GLY A 154 3.62 7.87 -0.19
CA GLY A 154 4.22 8.62 -1.29
C GLY A 154 5.19 7.81 -2.15
N ILE A 155 5.77 6.71 -1.63
CA ILE A 155 6.61 5.78 -2.38
C ILE A 155 5.86 5.25 -3.62
N TRP A 156 4.57 4.98 -3.50
CA TRP A 156 3.73 4.48 -4.61
C TRP A 156 2.85 5.55 -5.24
N LEU A 157 2.39 6.53 -4.46
CA LEU A 157 1.29 7.43 -4.84
C LEU A 157 1.71 8.90 -4.97
N GLY A 158 2.97 9.21 -4.68
CA GLY A 158 3.51 10.57 -4.67
C GLY A 158 3.90 11.10 -6.04
N ALA A 159 4.49 12.31 -6.03
CA ALA A 159 4.94 12.99 -7.25
C ALA A 159 6.14 12.28 -7.93
N LYS A 160 6.96 11.59 -7.15
CA LYS A 160 8.10 10.78 -7.62
C LYS A 160 7.94 9.35 -7.13
N PRO A 161 6.98 8.58 -7.68
CA PRO A 161 6.68 7.25 -7.20
C PRO A 161 7.72 6.23 -7.68
N LEU A 162 7.69 5.04 -7.09
CA LEU A 162 8.45 3.90 -7.56
C LEU A 162 8.20 3.59 -9.05
N ASN A 163 6.96 3.79 -9.51
CA ASN A 163 6.57 3.60 -10.91
C ASN A 163 5.36 4.48 -11.26
N ASP A 164 5.52 5.35 -12.26
CA ASP A 164 4.47 6.29 -12.68
C ASP A 164 3.22 5.59 -13.22
N ALA A 165 3.38 4.57 -14.05
CA ALA A 165 2.25 3.86 -14.64
C ALA A 165 1.42 3.13 -13.56
N PHE A 166 2.08 2.53 -12.56
CA PHE A 166 1.41 1.91 -11.43
C PHE A 166 0.63 2.93 -10.60
N ARG A 167 1.25 4.07 -10.26
CA ARG A 167 0.57 5.17 -9.56
C ARG A 167 -0.67 5.62 -10.32
N ASP A 168 -0.53 5.88 -11.61
CA ASP A 168 -1.61 6.43 -12.44
C ASP A 168 -2.78 5.45 -12.55
N GLN A 169 -2.50 4.15 -12.68
CA GLN A 169 -3.52 3.10 -12.61
C GLN A 169 -4.26 3.09 -11.27
N MET A 170 -3.53 3.18 -10.16
CA MET A 170 -4.11 3.18 -8.82
C MET A 170 -5.00 4.40 -8.56
N LEU A 171 -4.60 5.57 -9.05
CA LEU A 171 -5.30 6.84 -8.81
C LEU A 171 -6.42 7.12 -9.81
N SER A 172 -6.43 6.49 -10.99
CA SER A 172 -7.45 6.72 -12.01
C SER A 172 -8.85 6.28 -11.62
N GLY A 173 -8.94 5.40 -10.63
CA GLY A 173 -10.22 4.79 -10.23
C GLY A 173 -10.63 3.63 -11.14
N ARG A 174 -11.81 3.09 -10.86
CA ARG A 174 -12.44 2.00 -11.62
C ARG A 174 -13.64 2.53 -12.40
#